data_7608d7766fbc1bf779549d3066f5c9fc
#
_entry.id   7608d7766fbc1bf779549d3066f5c9fc
#
_cell.length_a   1.000
_cell.length_b   1.000
_cell.length_c   1.000
_cell.angle_alpha   90.00
_cell.angle_beta   90.00
_cell.angle_gamma   90.00
#
_symmetry.space_group_name_H-M   'P 1'
#
loop_
_entity.id
_entity.type
_entity.pdbx_description
1 polymer ?
#
loop_
_entity_poly.entity_id
_entity_poly.type
_entity_poly.pdbx_seq_one_letter_code
_entity_poly.pdbx_strand_id
1 'polypeptide(L)'
;MSNAEEKRRIFYRCPTPTNFLCPCGAVARRLRKLGLEHEVQRVPYKRSARPEIEELTRQRRVPVLVDGDEVIHDSKRILEYLEWRYRDGG
;
A
#
# COMPACT_ATOMS: atom_id res chain seq x y z
N MET A 1 -19.76 -12.00 -13.54
CA MET A 1 -19.06 -11.78 -12.27
C MET A 1 -17.84 -10.93 -12.46
N SER A 2 -17.77 -9.85 -11.79
CA SER A 2 -16.67 -8.92 -11.97
C SER A 2 -15.51 -9.29 -11.07
N ASN A 3 -14.33 -9.41 -11.64
CA ASN A 3 -13.13 -9.65 -10.87
C ASN A 3 -12.65 -8.40 -10.14
N ALA A 4 -13.19 -7.26 -10.51
CA ALA A 4 -12.78 -6.01 -9.88
C ALA A 4 -13.10 -6.03 -8.39
N GLU A 5 -14.18 -6.69 -8.01
CA GLU A 5 -14.56 -6.76 -6.61
C GLU A 5 -13.62 -7.63 -5.81
N GLU A 6 -13.03 -8.62 -6.46
CA GLU A 6 -12.12 -9.53 -5.80
C GLU A 6 -10.73 -8.94 -5.66
N LYS A 7 -10.43 -7.95 -6.46
CA LYS A 7 -9.11 -7.37 -6.45
C LYS A 7 -9.10 -6.02 -5.79
N ARG A 8 -9.62 -5.99 -4.58
CA ARG A 8 -9.55 -4.76 -3.81
C ARG A 8 -8.11 -4.44 -3.52
N ARG A 9 -7.81 -3.15 -3.60
CA ARG A 9 -6.48 -2.65 -3.35
C ARG A 9 -6.56 -1.66 -2.23
N ILE A 10 -5.83 -1.93 -1.15
CA ILE A 10 -5.84 -1.08 0.03
C ILE A 10 -4.41 -0.70 0.34
N PHE A 11 -4.18 0.59 0.46
CA PHE A 11 -2.85 1.12 0.75
C PHE A 11 -2.87 1.71 2.16
N TYR A 12 -2.16 1.08 3.08
CA TYR A 12 -2.03 1.56 4.45
C TYR A 12 -0.80 2.43 4.53
N ARG A 13 -0.96 3.64 5.07
CA ARG A 13 0.13 4.58 5.10
C ARG A 13 0.10 5.39 6.39
N CYS A 14 1.20 6.11 6.63
CA CYS A 14 1.30 7.02 7.76
C CYS A 14 0.32 8.20 7.59
N PRO A 15 0.02 8.93 8.68
CA PRO A 15 -0.94 10.03 8.59
C PRO A 15 -0.38 11.30 7.96
N THR A 16 0.87 11.30 7.54
CA THR A 16 1.49 12.48 6.93
C THR A 16 0.68 12.93 5.71
N PRO A 17 0.36 14.23 5.62
CA PRO A 17 -0.48 14.70 4.53
C PRO A 17 0.22 14.81 3.18
N THR A 18 1.54 14.77 3.16
CA THR A 18 2.27 14.93 1.90
C THR A 18 2.80 13.60 1.42
N ASN A 19 3.18 13.56 0.13
CA ASN A 19 3.76 12.36 -0.48
C ASN A 19 5.24 12.50 -0.76
N PHE A 20 5.93 13.38 -0.03
CA PHE A 20 7.32 13.67 -0.38
C PHE A 20 8.31 13.34 0.71
N LEU A 21 7.87 13.19 1.96
CA LEU A 21 8.79 13.12 3.08
C LEU A 21 8.87 11.76 3.74
N CYS A 22 8.19 10.75 3.22
CA CYS A 22 8.22 9.45 3.86
C CYS A 22 8.14 8.35 2.81
N PRO A 23 8.52 7.12 3.19
CA PRO A 23 8.45 6.00 2.25
C PRO A 23 7.04 5.74 1.74
N CYS A 24 6.03 6.04 2.54
CA CYS A 24 4.65 5.89 2.10
C CYS A 24 4.36 6.79 0.90
N GLY A 25 4.98 7.96 0.86
CA GLY A 25 4.78 8.86 -0.25
C GLY A 25 5.28 8.31 -1.56
N ALA A 26 6.41 7.60 -1.53
CA ALA A 26 6.94 7.00 -2.75
C ALA A 26 5.96 5.99 -3.33
N VAL A 27 5.34 5.18 -2.46
CA VAL A 27 4.35 4.21 -2.92
C VAL A 27 3.12 4.92 -3.45
N ALA A 28 2.68 5.96 -2.76
CA ALA A 28 1.50 6.72 -3.20
C ALA A 28 1.71 7.29 -4.60
N ARG A 29 2.89 7.87 -4.85
CA ARG A 29 3.18 8.42 -6.15
C ARG A 29 3.21 7.36 -7.24
N ARG A 30 3.74 6.18 -6.92
CA ARG A 30 3.79 5.10 -7.90
C ARG A 30 2.39 4.57 -8.22
N LEU A 31 1.55 4.39 -7.21
CA LEU A 31 0.18 3.96 -7.46
C LEU A 31 -0.55 4.93 -8.35
N ARG A 32 -0.34 6.22 -8.10
CA ARG A 32 -0.97 7.25 -8.91
C ARG A 32 -0.44 7.24 -10.34
N LYS A 33 0.85 7.09 -10.50
CA LYS A 33 1.46 7.05 -11.82
C LYS A 33 0.96 5.88 -12.64
N LEU A 34 0.75 4.75 -12.00
CA LEU A 34 0.25 3.56 -12.68
C LEU A 34 -1.25 3.60 -12.91
N GLY A 35 -1.94 4.58 -12.35
CA GLY A 35 -3.39 4.69 -12.51
C GLY A 35 -4.17 3.60 -11.81
N LEU A 36 -3.64 3.06 -10.73
CA LEU A 36 -4.28 1.96 -10.02
C LEU A 36 -5.20 2.50 -8.95
N GLU A 37 -6.47 2.17 -9.06
CA GLU A 37 -7.45 2.54 -8.05
C GLU A 37 -7.19 1.78 -6.77
N HIS A 38 -7.34 2.47 -5.65
CA HIS A 38 -7.08 1.86 -4.35
C HIS A 38 -7.73 2.69 -3.26
N GLU A 39 -7.99 2.05 -2.14
CA GLU A 39 -8.40 2.73 -0.93
C GLU A 39 -7.15 3.14 -0.16
N VAL A 40 -7.21 4.29 0.48
CA VAL A 40 -6.12 4.75 1.33
C VAL A 40 -6.58 4.68 2.77
N GLN A 41 -5.81 3.98 3.59
CA GLN A 41 -6.08 3.88 5.02
C GLN A 41 -4.89 4.47 5.75
N ARG A 42 -5.10 5.61 6.39
CA ARG A 42 -4.05 6.20 7.21
C ARG A 42 -4.10 5.60 8.60
N VAL A 43 -2.93 5.23 9.10
CA VAL A 43 -2.83 4.63 10.43
C VAL A 43 -2.18 5.63 11.37
N PRO A 44 -2.38 5.49 12.69
CA PRO A 44 -1.77 6.41 13.64
C PRO A 44 -0.25 6.37 13.59
N TYR A 45 0.39 7.45 14.02
CA TYR A 45 1.84 7.46 14.16
C TYR A 45 2.31 6.43 15.17
N LYS A 46 1.54 6.21 16.21
CA LYS A 46 1.94 5.30 17.27
C LYS A 46 1.81 3.87 16.79
N ARG A 47 2.93 3.18 16.75
CA ARG A 47 2.95 1.82 16.19
C ARG A 47 2.08 0.84 16.96
N SER A 48 1.99 1.02 18.26
CA SER A 48 1.17 0.13 19.09
C SER A 48 -0.31 0.29 18.82
N ALA A 49 -0.72 1.31 18.06
CA ALA A 49 -2.11 1.56 17.73
C ALA A 49 -2.42 1.11 16.30
N ARG A 50 -1.73 0.10 15.81
CA ARG A 50 -1.90 -0.42 14.45
C ARG A 50 -2.20 -1.91 14.44
N PRO A 51 -3.29 -2.35 15.07
CA PRO A 51 -3.55 -3.79 15.14
C PRO A 51 -3.78 -4.44 13.79
N GLU A 52 -4.43 -3.75 12.85
CA GLU A 52 -4.67 -4.34 11.54
C GLU A 52 -3.38 -4.53 10.76
N ILE A 53 -2.39 -3.66 10.95
CA ILE A 53 -1.10 -3.82 10.29
C ILE A 53 -0.37 -5.03 10.85
N GLU A 54 -0.40 -5.17 12.15
CA GLU A 54 0.27 -6.30 12.80
C GLU A 54 -0.40 -7.61 12.39
N GLU A 55 -1.71 -7.60 12.28
CA GLU A 55 -2.44 -8.80 11.87
C GLU A 55 -2.07 -9.21 10.45
N LEU A 56 -1.94 -8.23 9.56
CA LEU A 56 -1.64 -8.51 8.17
C LEU A 56 -0.19 -8.90 7.93
N THR A 57 0.75 -8.30 8.64
CA THR A 57 2.17 -8.40 8.30
C THR A 57 3.05 -8.89 9.44
N ARG A 58 2.48 -9.03 10.64
CA ARG A 58 3.21 -9.42 11.85
C ARG A 58 4.29 -8.42 12.22
N GLN A 59 4.13 -7.19 11.77
CA GLN A 59 4.97 -6.08 12.16
C GLN A 59 4.08 -4.83 12.15
N ARG A 60 4.61 -3.69 12.56
CA ARG A 60 3.79 -2.50 12.78
C ARG A 60 4.17 -1.34 11.90
N ARG A 61 5.00 -1.57 10.90
CA ARG A 61 5.45 -0.49 10.03
C ARG A 61 4.56 -0.36 8.83
N VAL A 62 4.44 0.85 8.34
CA VAL A 62 3.83 1.12 7.06
C VAL A 62 4.91 1.69 6.15
N PRO A 63 4.76 1.64 4.85
CA PRO A 63 3.54 1.31 4.08
C PRO A 63 3.27 -0.18 3.97
N VAL A 64 2.00 -0.50 3.77
CA VAL A 64 1.55 -1.86 3.46
C VAL A 64 0.56 -1.76 2.31
N LEU A 65 0.71 -2.62 1.33
CA LEU A 65 -0.22 -2.69 0.21
C LEU A 65 -0.89 -4.05 0.19
N VAL A 66 -2.21 -4.03 0.18
CA VAL A 66 -3.00 -5.23 -0.04
C VAL A 66 -3.53 -5.14 -1.47
N ASP A 67 -3.18 -6.10 -2.30
CA ASP A 67 -3.60 -6.14 -3.69
C ASP A 67 -4.25 -7.49 -3.94
N GLY A 68 -5.57 -7.55 -3.78
CA GLY A 68 -6.27 -8.81 -3.83
C GLY A 68 -5.83 -9.70 -2.69
N ASP A 69 -5.22 -10.82 -3.03
CA ASP A 69 -4.74 -11.77 -2.03
C ASP A 69 -3.30 -11.51 -1.61
N GLU A 70 -2.64 -10.54 -2.23
CA GLU A 70 -1.24 -10.26 -1.95
C GLU A 70 -1.13 -9.19 -0.89
N VAL A 71 -0.26 -9.43 0.08
CA VAL A 71 0.04 -8.44 1.13
C VAL A 71 1.53 -8.18 1.08
N ILE A 72 1.89 -6.94 0.74
CA ILE A 72 3.29 -6.56 0.60
C ILE A 72 3.58 -5.42 1.57
N HIS A 73 4.66 -5.52 2.31
CA HIS A 73 5.07 -4.45 3.19
C HIS A 73 6.49 -4.01 2.84
N ASP A 74 6.87 -2.85 3.37
CA ASP A 74 8.15 -2.23 3.05
C ASP A 74 8.10 -1.55 1.68
N SER A 75 8.39 -0.25 1.67
CA SER A 75 8.22 0.55 0.46
C SER A 75 9.00 -0.01 -0.73
N LYS A 76 10.22 -0.49 -0.47
CA LYS A 76 11.04 -1.02 -1.56
C LYS A 76 10.39 -2.24 -2.18
N ARG A 77 9.88 -3.14 -1.34
CA ARG A 77 9.23 -4.35 -1.85
C ARG A 77 7.94 -4.02 -2.58
N ILE A 78 7.19 -3.04 -2.07
CA ILE A 78 5.96 -2.64 -2.73
C ILE A 78 6.27 -2.08 -4.11
N LEU A 79 7.27 -1.22 -4.21
CA LEU A 79 7.64 -0.63 -5.49
C LEU A 79 8.10 -1.70 -6.48
N GLU A 80 8.88 -2.67 -6.00
CA GLU A 80 9.31 -3.77 -6.85
C GLU A 80 8.12 -4.60 -7.32
N TYR A 81 7.20 -4.88 -6.40
CA TYR A 81 6.00 -5.64 -6.74
C TYR A 81 5.17 -4.91 -7.80
N LEU A 82 4.96 -3.61 -7.60
CA LEU A 82 4.17 -2.84 -8.53
C LEU A 82 4.82 -2.79 -9.91
N GLU A 83 6.12 -2.66 -9.95
CA GLU A 83 6.83 -2.63 -11.22
C GLU A 83 6.74 -3.98 -11.92
N TRP A 84 6.91 -5.05 -11.19
CA TRP A 84 6.82 -6.38 -11.77
C TRP A 84 5.42 -6.70 -12.25
N ARG A 85 4.42 -6.36 -11.45
CA ARG A 85 3.04 -6.75 -11.71
C ARG A 85 2.38 -5.88 -12.78
N TYR A 86 2.72 -4.59 -12.81
CA TYR A 86 2.00 -3.62 -13.63
C TYR A 86 2.92 -2.83 -14.55
N ARG A 87 4.09 -3.29 -14.79
CA ARG A 87 5.10 -2.46 -15.43
C ARG A 87 4.78 -2.11 -16.87
N ASP A 88 3.96 -2.88 -17.52
CA ASP A 88 3.62 -2.58 -18.91
C ASP A 88 2.46 -1.64 -19.02
N GLY A 89 2.12 -1.03 -17.94
CA GLY A 89 1.00 -0.11 -17.95
C GLY A 89 -0.30 -0.79 -18.17
N GLY A 90 -0.22 -2.03 -18.15
CA GLY A 90 -1.50 -2.74 -18.36
C GLY A 90 -1.27 -3.91 -18.60
#